data_6abe73a351bbb60b1f9afdf4cce3b7de
#
_entry.id   6abe73a351bbb60b1f9afdf4cce3b7de
#
_cell.length_a   1.000
_cell.length_b   1.000
_cell.length_c   1.000
_cell.angle_alpha   90.00
_cell.angle_beta   90.00
_cell.angle_gamma   90.00
#
_symmetry.space_group_name_H-M   'P 1'
#
loop_
_entity.id
_entity.type
_entity.pdbx_description
1 polymer ?
#
loop_
_entity_poly.entity_id
_entity_poly.type
_entity_poly.pdbx_seq_one_letter_code
_entity_poly.pdbx_strand_id
1 'polypeptide(L)'
;IGRYFVTFLDNHDQGQRFYYSAPANPHAYDDQLTMAVACLFALQGIPCLYYGTEQGLHGSGNSPEAVREALWGAPNAFDRGHPFYQAVRQVAAVRAGQPALRYGRQYFRPISGNGAQFGMSAFTPGVLAFSRILDDAEIVVVANTDPQAGWQGQVLVDLALNPPMTTYRVLFSNRRSAADVQVGPVQHKAADMVEIHHADGGVSAGPARALPVTLWPSEVVILRRL
;
A
#
# COMPACT_ATOMS: atom_id res chain seq x y z
N ILE A 1 -19.45 5.35 -7.98
CA ILE A 1 -18.81 6.52 -8.67
C ILE A 1 -17.28 6.47 -8.45
N GLY A 2 -16.77 6.29 -7.22
CA GLY A 2 -15.32 6.38 -6.92
C GLY A 2 -14.38 5.53 -7.77
N ARG A 3 -14.82 4.41 -8.33
CA ARG A 3 -14.01 3.56 -9.20
C ARG A 3 -13.64 4.18 -10.56
N TYR A 4 -14.28 5.28 -10.93
CA TYR A 4 -14.01 5.99 -12.18
C TYR A 4 -13.14 7.22 -12.00
N PHE A 5 -12.79 7.59 -10.78
CA PHE A 5 -11.84 8.68 -10.54
C PHE A 5 -10.42 8.24 -10.87
N VAL A 6 -9.70 9.12 -11.54
CA VAL A 6 -8.27 8.96 -11.74
C VAL A 6 -7.55 9.33 -10.45
N THR A 7 -6.68 8.44 -10.00
CA THR A 7 -5.83 8.63 -8.83
C THR A 7 -4.36 8.71 -9.28
N PHE A 8 -3.59 9.61 -8.68
CA PHE A 8 -2.18 9.82 -9.02
C PHE A 8 -1.39 10.28 -7.78
N LEU A 9 -0.08 10.15 -7.82
CA LEU A 9 0.84 10.64 -6.79
C LEU A 9 1.30 12.05 -7.12
N ASP A 10 1.59 12.30 -8.39
CA ASP A 10 2.07 13.57 -8.93
C ASP A 10 1.60 13.75 -10.37
N ASN A 11 1.78 14.97 -10.88
CA ASN A 11 1.45 15.34 -12.23
C ASN A 11 2.31 16.53 -12.72
N HIS A 12 2.07 16.98 -13.95
CA HIS A 12 2.81 18.07 -14.59
C HIS A 12 2.52 19.47 -14.04
N ASP A 13 1.50 19.63 -13.20
CA ASP A 13 1.09 20.94 -12.64
C ASP A 13 1.54 21.13 -11.19
N GLN A 14 2.19 20.13 -10.60
CA GLN A 14 2.80 20.25 -9.28
C GLN A 14 4.22 20.84 -9.39
N GLY A 15 4.63 21.59 -8.37
CA GLY A 15 5.98 22.18 -8.34
C GLY A 15 7.10 21.15 -8.07
N GLN A 16 6.73 19.94 -7.63
CA GLN A 16 7.67 18.86 -7.31
C GLN A 16 7.09 17.52 -7.74
N ARG A 17 7.97 16.58 -8.11
CA ARG A 17 7.58 15.19 -8.27
C ARG A 17 7.42 14.52 -6.91
N PHE A 18 6.67 13.44 -6.88
CA PHE A 18 6.53 12.64 -5.66
C PHE A 18 7.87 12.01 -5.25
N TYR A 19 8.63 11.48 -6.23
CA TYR A 19 9.95 10.95 -5.96
C TYR A 19 10.96 12.07 -5.75
N TYR A 20 11.73 11.97 -4.68
CA TYR A 20 12.81 12.87 -4.36
C TYR A 20 14.13 12.10 -4.28
N SER A 21 15.12 12.53 -5.05
CA SER A 21 16.49 12.02 -4.98
C SER A 21 17.35 12.97 -4.15
N ALA A 22 17.68 12.55 -2.93
CA ALA A 22 18.46 13.39 -2.01
C ALA A 22 19.93 13.47 -2.47
N PRO A 23 20.54 14.66 -2.55
CA PRO A 23 21.93 14.80 -3.02
C PRO A 23 22.95 13.97 -2.23
N ALA A 24 22.75 13.82 -0.92
CA ALA A 24 23.65 13.06 -0.05
C ALA A 24 23.43 11.54 -0.11
N ASN A 25 22.21 11.11 -0.44
CA ASN A 25 21.84 9.71 -0.62
C ASN A 25 20.72 9.59 -1.66
N PRO A 26 21.05 9.44 -2.94
CA PRO A 26 20.06 9.40 -4.01
C PRO A 26 19.00 8.30 -3.87
N HIS A 27 19.31 7.24 -3.13
CA HIS A 27 18.43 6.08 -2.93
C HIS A 27 17.63 6.11 -1.62
N ALA A 28 17.70 7.21 -0.86
CA ALA A 28 17.07 7.30 0.47
C ALA A 28 15.54 7.10 0.44
N TYR A 29 14.89 7.41 -0.69
CA TYR A 29 13.44 7.41 -0.84
C TYR A 29 12.91 6.39 -1.84
N ASP A 30 13.76 5.48 -2.33
CA ASP A 30 13.40 4.46 -3.32
C ASP A 30 12.24 3.56 -2.81
N ASP A 31 12.34 3.15 -1.56
CA ASP A 31 11.32 2.30 -0.96
C ASP A 31 10.00 3.02 -0.72
N GLN A 32 10.04 4.31 -0.39
CA GLN A 32 8.83 5.13 -0.27
C GLN A 32 8.13 5.28 -1.62
N LEU A 33 8.90 5.48 -2.70
CA LEU A 33 8.33 5.56 -4.04
C LEU A 33 7.64 4.25 -4.42
N THR A 34 8.33 3.13 -4.29
CA THR A 34 7.77 1.82 -4.68
C THR A 34 6.58 1.42 -3.82
N MET A 35 6.58 1.75 -2.52
CA MET A 35 5.43 1.59 -1.63
C MET A 35 4.24 2.45 -2.09
N ALA A 36 4.46 3.73 -2.36
CA ALA A 36 3.40 4.65 -2.77
C ALA A 36 2.79 4.25 -4.12
N VAL A 37 3.61 3.84 -5.09
CA VAL A 37 3.15 3.30 -6.37
C VAL A 37 2.31 2.04 -6.16
N ALA A 38 2.73 1.12 -5.30
CA ALA A 38 1.96 -0.09 -5.02
C ALA A 38 0.62 0.24 -4.34
N CYS A 39 0.59 1.20 -3.41
CA CYS A 39 -0.65 1.72 -2.84
C CYS A 39 -1.55 2.32 -3.93
N LEU A 40 -1.00 3.17 -4.81
CA LEU A 40 -1.75 3.77 -5.92
C LEU A 40 -2.44 2.71 -6.79
N PHE A 41 -1.72 1.64 -7.14
CA PHE A 41 -2.27 0.54 -7.95
C PHE A 41 -3.27 -0.33 -7.18
N ALA A 42 -3.24 -0.34 -5.86
CA ALA A 42 -4.16 -1.11 -5.03
C ALA A 42 -5.41 -0.32 -4.62
N LEU A 43 -5.34 1.01 -4.55
CA LEU A 43 -6.47 1.88 -4.22
C LEU A 43 -7.62 1.76 -5.22
N GLN A 44 -8.82 2.16 -4.77
CA GLN A 44 -9.98 2.31 -5.63
C GLN A 44 -9.77 3.50 -6.58
N GLY A 45 -10.09 3.31 -7.84
CA GLY A 45 -9.93 4.31 -8.89
C GLY A 45 -9.12 3.77 -10.06
N ILE A 46 -8.78 4.65 -10.97
CA ILE A 46 -7.94 4.39 -12.15
C ILE A 46 -6.55 4.95 -11.84
N PRO A 47 -5.55 4.09 -11.56
CA PRO A 47 -4.21 4.58 -11.25
C PRO A 47 -3.59 5.23 -12.48
N CYS A 48 -3.10 6.44 -12.31
CA CYS A 48 -2.35 7.19 -13.30
C CYS A 48 -0.94 7.41 -12.79
N LEU A 49 0.04 6.85 -13.47
CA LEU A 49 1.45 7.04 -13.18
C LEU A 49 1.97 8.17 -14.07
N TYR A 50 2.54 9.20 -13.45
CA TYR A 50 3.17 10.28 -14.21
C TYR A 50 4.44 9.74 -14.90
N TYR A 51 4.62 10.09 -16.18
CA TYR A 51 5.74 9.55 -16.98
C TYR A 51 7.09 9.82 -16.33
N GLY A 52 7.99 8.86 -16.44
CA GLY A 52 9.35 8.95 -15.90
C GLY A 52 9.47 8.57 -14.43
N THR A 53 8.37 8.42 -13.69
CA THR A 53 8.40 7.87 -12.32
C THR A 53 9.01 6.47 -12.31
N GLU A 54 8.71 5.66 -13.32
CA GLU A 54 9.28 4.33 -13.51
C GLU A 54 10.76 4.34 -13.90
N GLN A 55 11.31 5.52 -14.23
CA GLN A 55 12.73 5.73 -14.55
C GLN A 55 13.45 6.57 -13.49
N GLY A 56 12.80 6.89 -12.38
CA GLY A 56 13.38 7.65 -11.27
C GLY A 56 13.55 9.15 -11.57
N LEU A 57 12.79 9.71 -12.51
CA LEU A 57 12.77 11.16 -12.71
C LEU A 57 12.22 11.84 -11.45
N HIS A 58 12.91 12.84 -10.94
CA HIS A 58 12.61 13.48 -9.67
C HIS A 58 12.50 15.00 -9.74
N GLY A 59 12.72 15.59 -10.92
CA GLY A 59 12.75 17.04 -11.09
C GLY A 59 14.02 17.69 -10.51
N SER A 60 14.34 18.87 -11.00
CA SER A 60 15.46 19.66 -10.48
C SER A 60 14.99 21.08 -10.14
N GLY A 61 14.36 21.26 -9.00
CA GLY A 61 13.88 22.55 -8.55
C GLY A 61 12.39 22.59 -8.22
N ASN A 62 11.86 23.79 -7.98
CA ASN A 62 10.50 24.05 -7.53
C ASN A 62 9.68 24.79 -8.60
N SER A 63 9.90 24.47 -9.86
CA SER A 63 9.09 25.07 -10.95
C SER A 63 8.34 23.98 -11.70
N PRO A 64 7.22 24.32 -12.35
CA PRO A 64 6.49 23.37 -13.20
C PRO A 64 7.35 22.79 -14.33
N GLU A 65 8.33 23.55 -14.81
CA GLU A 65 9.25 23.12 -15.86
C GLU A 65 10.20 22.03 -15.34
N ALA A 66 10.62 22.09 -14.08
CA ALA A 66 11.51 21.11 -13.49
C ALA A 66 10.88 19.71 -13.40
N VAL A 67 9.56 19.62 -13.18
CA VAL A 67 8.85 18.33 -13.13
C VAL A 67 8.50 17.78 -14.51
N ARG A 68 8.66 18.60 -15.57
CA ARG A 68 8.41 18.20 -16.96
C ARG A 68 9.71 17.77 -17.67
N GLU A 69 10.57 17.08 -16.94
CA GLU A 69 11.82 16.56 -17.48
C GLU A 69 11.60 15.77 -18.76
N ALA A 70 12.49 15.97 -19.73
CA ALA A 70 12.44 15.18 -20.96
C ALA A 70 12.96 13.75 -20.67
N LEU A 71 12.09 12.78 -20.85
CA LEU A 71 12.52 11.36 -20.80
C LEU A 71 13.39 11.03 -22.02
N TRP A 72 13.05 11.63 -23.17
CA TRP A 72 13.80 11.46 -24.39
C TRP A 72 15.20 12.10 -24.29
N GLY A 73 16.22 11.31 -24.59
CA GLY A 73 17.61 11.76 -24.51
C GLY A 73 18.22 11.71 -23.11
N ALA A 74 17.48 11.36 -22.07
CA ALA A 74 18.03 11.09 -20.76
C ALA A 74 18.91 9.82 -20.80
N PRO A 75 20.02 9.78 -20.04
CA PRO A 75 20.78 8.55 -19.88
C PRO A 75 19.87 7.42 -19.38
N ASN A 76 19.96 6.25 -20.01
CA ASN A 76 19.14 5.08 -19.68
C ASN A 76 17.62 5.31 -19.80
N ALA A 77 17.17 6.28 -20.60
CA ALA A 77 15.76 6.46 -20.89
C ALA A 77 15.13 5.16 -21.38
N PHE A 78 13.92 4.87 -20.91
CA PHE A 78 13.17 3.65 -21.24
C PHE A 78 13.87 2.35 -20.79
N ASP A 79 14.68 2.39 -19.75
CA ASP A 79 15.31 1.20 -19.20
C ASP A 79 14.28 0.29 -18.52
N ARG A 80 13.97 -0.83 -19.17
CA ARG A 80 13.09 -1.84 -18.61
C ARG A 80 13.69 -2.64 -17.46
N GLY A 81 15.01 -2.57 -17.26
CA GLY A 81 15.74 -3.14 -16.13
C GLY A 81 15.69 -2.27 -14.87
N HIS A 82 15.28 -1.00 -14.99
CA HIS A 82 15.26 -0.08 -13.86
C HIS A 82 14.40 -0.64 -12.70
N PRO A 83 14.88 -0.60 -11.44
CA PRO A 83 14.15 -1.17 -10.29
C PRO A 83 12.72 -0.66 -10.17
N PHE A 84 12.48 0.63 -10.38
CA PHE A 84 11.14 1.22 -10.32
C PHE A 84 10.24 0.72 -11.45
N TYR A 85 10.77 0.56 -12.67
CA TYR A 85 10.03 -0.04 -13.77
C TYR A 85 9.60 -1.47 -13.41
N GLN A 86 10.50 -2.25 -12.82
CA GLN A 86 10.18 -3.62 -12.43
C GLN A 86 9.12 -3.67 -11.30
N ALA A 87 9.19 -2.77 -10.31
CA ALA A 87 8.18 -2.66 -9.26
C ALA A 87 6.81 -2.28 -9.84
N VAL A 88 6.76 -1.26 -10.72
CA VAL A 88 5.53 -0.86 -11.44
C VAL A 88 4.96 -2.04 -12.23
N ARG A 89 5.79 -2.74 -13.01
CA ARG A 89 5.39 -3.89 -13.80
C ARG A 89 4.79 -5.00 -12.94
N GLN A 90 5.41 -5.31 -11.80
CA GLN A 90 4.93 -6.36 -10.90
C GLN A 90 3.59 -6.00 -10.27
N VAL A 91 3.45 -4.79 -9.71
CA VAL A 91 2.18 -4.38 -9.08
C VAL A 91 1.06 -4.21 -10.11
N ALA A 92 1.37 -3.75 -11.32
CA ALA A 92 0.41 -3.67 -12.41
C ALA A 92 -0.10 -5.07 -12.82
N ALA A 93 0.80 -6.07 -12.86
CA ALA A 93 0.42 -7.46 -13.12
C ALA A 93 -0.46 -8.03 -11.98
N VAL A 94 -0.15 -7.72 -10.72
CA VAL A 94 -1.01 -8.09 -9.57
C VAL A 94 -2.39 -7.49 -9.74
N ARG A 95 -2.50 -6.17 -10.01
CA ARG A 95 -3.80 -5.52 -10.24
C ARG A 95 -4.56 -6.13 -11.41
N ALA A 96 -3.90 -6.41 -12.51
CA ALA A 96 -4.51 -7.02 -13.70
C ALA A 96 -5.07 -8.41 -13.39
N GLY A 97 -4.35 -9.20 -12.60
CA GLY A 97 -4.73 -10.56 -12.22
C GLY A 97 -5.74 -10.64 -11.06
N GLN A 98 -6.08 -9.52 -10.41
CA GLN A 98 -6.99 -9.50 -9.26
C GLN A 98 -8.21 -8.61 -9.53
N PRO A 99 -9.37 -9.20 -9.91
CA PRO A 99 -10.60 -8.44 -10.15
C PRO A 99 -11.02 -7.56 -8.95
N ALA A 100 -10.81 -8.01 -7.72
CA ALA A 100 -11.11 -7.23 -6.51
C ALA A 100 -10.34 -5.89 -6.46
N LEU A 101 -9.09 -5.83 -6.94
CA LEU A 101 -8.32 -4.58 -7.02
C LEU A 101 -8.86 -3.62 -8.08
N ARG A 102 -9.53 -4.12 -9.13
CA ARG A 102 -10.09 -3.30 -10.20
C ARG A 102 -11.52 -2.86 -9.94
N TYR A 103 -12.35 -3.78 -9.45
CA TYR A 103 -13.80 -3.59 -9.37
C TYR A 103 -14.36 -3.64 -7.95
N GLY A 104 -13.61 -4.18 -6.99
CA GLY A 104 -14.04 -4.33 -5.61
C GLY A 104 -14.25 -3.00 -4.89
N ARG A 105 -15.08 -3.03 -3.85
CA ARG A 105 -15.24 -1.91 -2.92
C ARG A 105 -14.01 -1.81 -2.01
N GLN A 106 -13.70 -0.59 -1.57
CA GLN A 106 -12.61 -0.33 -0.65
C GLN A 106 -13.15 -0.09 0.76
N TYR A 107 -12.49 -0.73 1.73
CA TYR A 107 -12.77 -0.57 3.16
C TYR A 107 -11.45 -0.32 3.88
N PHE A 108 -11.30 0.82 4.53
CA PHE A 108 -10.19 1.02 5.44
C PHE A 108 -10.32 0.08 6.63
N ARG A 109 -9.20 -0.48 7.07
CA ARG A 109 -9.16 -1.50 8.10
C ARG A 109 -8.46 -1.00 9.35
N PRO A 110 -9.10 -1.09 10.53
CA PRO A 110 -8.46 -0.81 11.80
C PRO A 110 -7.27 -1.75 12.03
N ILE A 111 -6.24 -1.20 12.64
CA ILE A 111 -5.00 -1.90 13.00
C ILE A 111 -4.77 -1.86 14.49
N SER A 112 -3.95 -2.78 15.00
CA SER A 112 -3.56 -2.83 16.42
C SER A 112 -2.13 -3.33 16.56
N GLY A 113 -1.34 -2.66 17.40
CA GLY A 113 -0.03 -3.15 17.81
C GLY A 113 -0.09 -4.13 19.00
N ASN A 114 -1.15 -4.07 19.81
CA ASN A 114 -1.32 -4.92 21.01
C ASN A 114 -2.36 -6.05 20.84
N GLY A 115 -3.10 -6.05 19.75
CA GLY A 115 -4.10 -7.06 19.43
C GLY A 115 -5.42 -6.97 20.21
N ALA A 116 -5.62 -5.88 20.98
CA ALA A 116 -6.81 -5.61 21.77
C ALA A 116 -7.50 -4.31 21.37
N GLN A 117 -6.75 -3.23 21.22
CA GLN A 117 -7.26 -1.93 20.80
C GLN A 117 -6.97 -1.73 19.31
N PHE A 118 -8.01 -1.66 18.50
CA PHE A 118 -7.94 -1.45 17.08
C PHE A 118 -8.42 -0.05 16.72
N GLY A 119 -7.74 0.60 15.79
CA GLY A 119 -8.11 1.92 15.30
C GLY A 119 -7.49 2.22 13.95
N MET A 120 -7.88 3.35 13.38
CA MET A 120 -7.22 3.87 12.19
C MET A 120 -5.91 4.52 12.60
N SER A 121 -4.84 4.26 11.84
CA SER A 121 -3.59 4.99 12.05
C SER A 121 -3.80 6.46 11.69
N ALA A 122 -3.70 7.33 12.68
CA ALA A 122 -4.06 8.75 12.54
C ALA A 122 -2.85 9.68 12.41
N PHE A 123 -1.64 9.14 12.35
CA PHE A 123 -0.42 9.95 12.41
C PHE A 123 0.59 9.60 11.33
N THR A 124 1.52 10.52 11.15
CA THR A 124 2.66 10.38 10.24
C THR A 124 3.94 10.29 11.09
N PRO A 125 4.75 9.25 10.93
CA PRO A 125 4.50 8.07 10.09
C PRO A 125 3.47 7.12 10.71
N GLY A 126 2.80 6.31 9.87
CA GLY A 126 1.75 5.42 10.33
C GLY A 126 1.60 4.17 9.45
N VAL A 127 0.58 3.37 9.76
CA VAL A 127 0.25 2.19 8.97
C VAL A 127 -1.09 2.39 8.28
N LEU A 128 -1.09 2.29 6.96
CA LEU A 128 -2.29 2.31 6.13
C LEU A 128 -2.73 0.87 5.87
N ALA A 129 -3.95 0.52 6.26
CA ALA A 129 -4.53 -0.77 5.97
C ALA A 129 -5.91 -0.63 5.32
N PHE A 130 -6.16 -1.39 4.26
CA PHE A 130 -7.46 -1.45 3.61
C PHE A 130 -7.69 -2.77 2.90
N SER A 131 -8.96 -3.12 2.75
CA SER A 131 -9.40 -4.26 1.95
C SER A 131 -10.03 -3.80 0.65
N ARG A 132 -9.86 -4.60 -0.40
CA ARG A 132 -10.62 -4.55 -1.64
C ARG A 132 -11.44 -5.82 -1.72
N ILE A 133 -12.77 -5.68 -1.71
CA ILE A 133 -13.71 -6.80 -1.70
C ILE A 133 -14.56 -6.79 -2.96
N LEU A 134 -14.56 -7.91 -3.65
CA LEU A 134 -15.46 -8.20 -4.76
C LEU A 134 -16.06 -9.59 -4.51
N ASP A 135 -17.36 -9.64 -4.35
CA ASP A 135 -18.12 -10.83 -3.96
C ASP A 135 -17.51 -11.48 -2.70
N ASP A 136 -16.97 -12.66 -2.79
CA ASP A 136 -16.31 -13.40 -1.71
C ASP A 136 -14.78 -13.27 -1.68
N ALA A 137 -14.22 -12.52 -2.63
CA ALA A 137 -12.78 -12.30 -2.72
C ALA A 137 -12.34 -11.06 -1.94
N GLU A 138 -11.50 -11.23 -0.93
CA GLU A 138 -10.86 -10.15 -0.20
C GLU A 138 -9.36 -10.08 -0.52
N ILE A 139 -8.92 -8.90 -0.92
CA ILE A 139 -7.50 -8.51 -1.01
C ILE A 139 -7.23 -7.52 0.11
N VAL A 140 -6.26 -7.81 0.95
CA VAL A 140 -5.83 -6.91 2.03
C VAL A 140 -4.52 -6.25 1.63
N VAL A 141 -4.44 -4.94 1.83
CA VAL A 141 -3.24 -4.12 1.58
C VAL A 141 -2.84 -3.47 2.88
N VAL A 142 -1.58 -3.63 3.25
CA VAL A 142 -1.02 -3.02 4.46
C VAL A 142 0.29 -2.34 4.12
N ALA A 143 0.42 -1.07 4.41
CA ALA A 143 1.60 -0.26 4.15
C ALA A 143 2.11 0.41 5.42
N ASN A 144 3.37 0.21 5.74
CA ASN A 144 4.06 0.92 6.80
C ASN A 144 4.75 2.16 6.21
N THR A 145 4.27 3.35 6.53
CA THR A 145 4.83 4.60 6.00
C THR A 145 6.02 5.12 6.78
N ASP A 146 6.42 4.45 7.87
CA ASP A 146 7.61 4.79 8.62
C ASP A 146 8.87 4.38 7.82
N PRO A 147 9.77 5.32 7.49
CA PRO A 147 11.00 5.02 6.76
C PRO A 147 12.11 4.43 7.63
N GLN A 148 11.95 4.40 8.95
CA GLN A 148 12.99 4.00 9.90
C GLN A 148 12.61 2.78 10.73
N ALA A 149 11.37 2.70 11.19
CA ALA A 149 10.91 1.63 12.06
C ALA A 149 10.02 0.62 11.32
N GLY A 150 10.25 -0.67 11.57
CA GLY A 150 9.33 -1.74 11.19
C GLY A 150 8.07 -1.71 12.05
N TRP A 151 7.03 -2.36 11.58
CA TRP A 151 5.78 -2.52 12.30
C TRP A 151 5.39 -3.99 12.41
N GLN A 152 4.97 -4.40 13.61
CA GLN A 152 4.38 -5.70 13.86
C GLN A 152 3.04 -5.50 14.56
N GLY A 153 1.99 -6.08 14.01
CA GLY A 153 0.66 -5.92 14.56
C GLY A 153 -0.38 -6.79 13.87
N GLN A 154 -1.62 -6.37 14.04
CA GLN A 154 -2.78 -7.07 13.50
C GLN A 154 -3.67 -6.09 12.73
N VAL A 155 -4.24 -6.59 11.63
CA VAL A 155 -5.18 -5.85 10.78
C VAL A 155 -6.54 -6.54 10.85
N LEU A 156 -7.62 -5.78 11.09
CA LEU A 156 -8.95 -6.36 10.99
C LEU A 156 -9.29 -6.68 9.53
N VAL A 157 -9.85 -7.87 9.32
CA VAL A 157 -10.35 -8.35 8.03
C VAL A 157 -11.85 -8.60 8.10
N ASP A 158 -12.47 -8.84 6.98
CA ASP A 158 -13.92 -9.06 6.94
C ASP A 158 -14.32 -10.29 7.78
N LEU A 159 -15.27 -10.08 8.69
CA LEU A 159 -15.69 -11.11 9.65
C LEU A 159 -16.36 -12.32 8.97
N ALA A 160 -17.19 -12.03 7.97
CA ALA A 160 -17.98 -13.07 7.29
C ALA A 160 -17.12 -13.86 6.29
N LEU A 161 -16.19 -13.18 5.62
CA LEU A 161 -15.34 -13.81 4.61
C LEU A 161 -14.19 -14.62 5.21
N ASN A 162 -13.80 -14.36 6.46
CA ASN A 162 -12.60 -14.94 7.06
C ASN A 162 -12.90 -15.78 8.29
N PRO A 163 -13.23 -17.07 8.15
CA PRO A 163 -13.23 -18.00 9.27
C PRO A 163 -11.89 -18.00 10.03
N PRO A 164 -11.86 -18.38 11.31
CA PRO A 164 -10.60 -18.57 12.02
C PRO A 164 -9.68 -19.53 11.27
N MET A 165 -8.37 -19.29 11.34
CA MET A 165 -7.33 -20.07 10.64
C MET A 165 -7.30 -19.87 9.11
N THR A 166 -8.11 -19.00 8.54
CA THR A 166 -7.95 -18.58 7.14
C THR A 166 -6.52 -18.08 6.91
N THR A 167 -5.92 -18.51 5.82
CA THR A 167 -4.57 -18.11 5.43
C THR A 167 -4.59 -17.13 4.27
N TYR A 168 -3.54 -16.33 4.18
CA TYR A 168 -3.37 -15.36 3.12
C TYR A 168 -2.08 -15.63 2.34
N ARG A 169 -2.17 -15.49 1.04
CA ARG A 169 -1.02 -15.53 0.13
C ARG A 169 -0.52 -14.12 -0.14
N VAL A 170 0.78 -13.91 -0.01
CA VAL A 170 1.43 -12.67 -0.42
C VAL A 170 1.50 -12.62 -1.95
N LEU A 171 0.93 -11.59 -2.53
CA LEU A 171 0.97 -11.33 -3.97
C LEU A 171 2.10 -10.38 -4.35
N PHE A 172 2.43 -9.45 -3.45
CA PHE A 172 3.43 -8.42 -3.67
C PHE A 172 3.98 -7.90 -2.34
N SER A 173 5.27 -7.64 -2.31
CA SER A 173 5.94 -6.72 -1.39
C SER A 173 6.97 -5.90 -2.19
N ASN A 174 7.14 -4.62 -1.85
CA ASN A 174 8.17 -3.79 -2.48
C ASN A 174 9.56 -3.99 -1.88
N ARG A 175 9.66 -4.64 -0.70
CA ARG A 175 10.90 -4.78 0.06
C ARG A 175 11.50 -6.18 0.05
N ARG A 176 10.65 -7.20 -0.04
CA ARG A 176 11.04 -8.60 0.14
C ARG A 176 10.39 -9.48 -0.92
N SER A 177 10.96 -10.68 -1.09
CA SER A 177 10.23 -11.71 -1.84
C SER A 177 8.95 -12.08 -1.09
N ALA A 178 7.94 -12.52 -1.83
CA ALA A 178 6.66 -12.94 -1.22
C ALA A 178 6.84 -14.08 -0.20
N ALA A 179 7.88 -14.90 -0.36
CA ALA A 179 8.18 -16.02 0.54
C ALA A 179 8.76 -15.56 1.89
N ASP A 180 9.40 -14.38 1.92
CA ASP A 180 10.05 -13.85 3.13
C ASP A 180 9.12 -12.98 3.98
N VAL A 181 7.91 -12.67 3.47
CA VAL A 181 6.91 -11.89 4.21
C VAL A 181 6.18 -12.81 5.19
N GLN A 182 6.22 -12.46 6.46
CA GLN A 182 5.55 -13.22 7.51
C GLN A 182 4.11 -12.71 7.69
N VAL A 183 3.15 -13.58 7.40
CA VAL A 183 1.72 -13.37 7.62
C VAL A 183 1.17 -14.57 8.37
N GLY A 184 0.61 -14.34 9.54
CA GLY A 184 -0.01 -15.39 10.32
C GLY A 184 -1.42 -15.76 9.81
N PRO A 185 -2.00 -16.86 10.29
CA PRO A 185 -3.39 -17.18 10.03
C PRO A 185 -4.32 -16.19 10.73
N VAL A 186 -5.53 -16.02 10.19
CA VAL A 186 -6.56 -15.17 10.79
C VAL A 186 -6.93 -15.69 12.17
N GLN A 187 -6.90 -14.80 13.15
CA GLN A 187 -7.25 -15.06 14.55
C GLN A 187 -8.68 -14.60 14.83
N HIS A 188 -9.41 -15.41 15.59
CA HIS A 188 -10.66 -14.99 16.18
C HIS A 188 -10.38 -14.14 17.42
N LYS A 189 -11.08 -13.01 17.52
CA LYS A 189 -11.12 -12.17 18.72
C LYS A 189 -12.54 -12.16 19.28
N ALA A 190 -12.71 -12.51 20.54
CA ALA A 190 -13.99 -12.44 21.21
C ALA A 190 -14.39 -10.96 21.46
N ALA A 191 -15.68 -10.71 21.63
CA ALA A 191 -16.22 -9.35 21.73
C ALA A 191 -15.71 -8.57 22.95
N ASP A 192 -15.43 -9.26 24.03
CA ASP A 192 -14.89 -8.70 25.29
C ASP A 192 -13.38 -8.47 25.26
N MET A 193 -12.72 -8.88 24.19
CA MET A 193 -11.27 -8.75 24.00
C MET A 193 -10.87 -7.69 22.98
N VAL A 194 -11.82 -7.02 22.35
CA VAL A 194 -11.55 -6.08 21.27
C VAL A 194 -12.33 -4.80 21.43
N GLU A 195 -11.60 -3.70 21.45
CA GLU A 195 -12.14 -2.36 21.28
C GLU A 195 -11.77 -1.80 19.91
N ILE A 196 -12.76 -1.28 19.19
CA ILE A 196 -12.56 -0.64 17.88
C ILE A 196 -12.84 0.84 18.05
N HIS A 197 -11.78 1.64 17.92
CA HIS A 197 -11.81 3.09 17.97
C HIS A 197 -12.08 3.66 16.58
N HIS A 198 -13.18 4.38 16.44
CA HIS A 198 -13.60 5.00 15.19
C HIS A 198 -13.01 6.39 15.01
N ALA A 199 -12.94 6.87 13.78
CA ALA A 199 -12.38 8.18 13.46
C ALA A 199 -13.20 9.36 14.05
N ASP A 200 -14.47 9.15 14.35
CA ASP A 200 -15.37 10.12 15.00
C ASP A 200 -15.24 10.15 16.53
N GLY A 201 -14.33 9.35 17.10
CA GLY A 201 -14.11 9.23 18.54
C GLY A 201 -15.01 8.19 19.22
N GLY A 202 -15.92 7.55 18.48
CA GLY A 202 -16.73 6.45 19.00
C GLY A 202 -15.88 5.20 19.26
N VAL A 203 -16.32 4.38 20.23
CA VAL A 203 -15.73 3.06 20.52
C VAL A 203 -16.83 2.02 20.42
N SER A 204 -16.53 0.92 19.72
CA SER A 204 -17.39 -0.26 19.66
C SER A 204 -16.63 -1.50 20.10
N ALA A 205 -17.36 -2.47 20.63
CA ALA A 205 -16.86 -3.80 20.94
C ALA A 205 -17.64 -4.84 20.15
N GLY A 206 -16.97 -5.90 19.74
CA GLY A 206 -17.62 -6.97 18.98
C GLY A 206 -16.63 -8.04 18.54
N PRO A 207 -17.14 -9.21 18.13
CA PRO A 207 -16.25 -10.26 17.60
C PRO A 207 -15.54 -9.76 16.33
N ALA A 208 -14.27 -10.07 16.23
CA ALA A 208 -13.45 -9.62 15.10
C ALA A 208 -12.60 -10.76 14.52
N ARG A 209 -12.09 -10.49 13.32
CA ARG A 209 -11.07 -11.33 12.66
C ARG A 209 -9.84 -10.48 12.44
N ALA A 210 -8.73 -10.92 13.00
CA ALA A 210 -7.47 -10.19 12.98
C ALA A 210 -6.39 -11.00 12.25
N LEU A 211 -5.74 -10.36 11.29
CA LEU A 211 -4.65 -10.91 10.49
C LEU A 211 -3.32 -10.38 11.03
N PRO A 212 -2.46 -11.22 11.62
CA PRO A 212 -1.12 -10.82 12.05
C PRO A 212 -0.22 -10.52 10.85
N VAL A 213 0.45 -9.38 10.86
CA VAL A 213 1.36 -8.94 9.79
C VAL A 213 2.59 -8.28 10.39
N THR A 214 3.76 -8.55 9.79
CA THR A 214 5.03 -7.89 10.11
C THR A 214 5.54 -7.18 8.86
N LEU A 215 5.83 -5.88 8.98
CA LEU A 215 6.30 -5.02 7.91
C LEU A 215 7.66 -4.42 8.26
N TRP A 216 8.51 -4.27 7.25
CA TRP A 216 9.73 -3.48 7.32
C TRP A 216 9.43 -1.98 7.16
N PRO A 217 10.42 -1.09 7.40
CA PRO A 217 10.28 0.32 7.08
C PRO A 217 9.94 0.52 5.60
N SER A 218 9.03 1.44 5.30
CA SER A 218 8.54 1.75 3.94
C SER A 218 8.10 0.52 3.16
N GLU A 219 7.50 -0.48 3.82
CA GLU A 219 7.01 -1.69 3.16
C GLU A 219 5.50 -1.67 2.98
N VAL A 220 5.05 -2.06 1.79
CA VAL A 220 3.68 -2.43 1.51
C VAL A 220 3.59 -3.89 1.10
N VAL A 221 2.56 -4.57 1.62
CA VAL A 221 2.21 -5.93 1.21
C VAL A 221 0.79 -5.97 0.65
N ILE A 222 0.62 -6.74 -0.42
CA ILE A 222 -0.69 -7.04 -1.01
C ILE A 222 -0.95 -8.53 -0.80
N LEU A 223 -2.03 -8.83 -0.10
CA LEU A 223 -2.36 -10.14 0.42
C LEU A 223 -3.69 -10.61 -0.14
N ARG A 224 -3.76 -11.85 -0.60
CA ARG A 224 -5.00 -12.49 -1.06
C ARG A 224 -5.40 -13.61 -0.11
N ARG A 225 -6.65 -13.64 0.28
CA ARG A 225 -7.27 -14.76 0.97
C ARG A 225 -7.22 -16.04 0.11
N LEU A 226 -6.86 -17.17 0.72
CA LEU A 226 -6.84 -18.50 0.10
C LEU A 226 -8.14 -19.26 0.34
#